data_82f2071d8d547d67f8a2c118cfecbb0b
#
_entry.id   82f2071d8d547d67f8a2c118cfecbb0b
#
_cell.length_a   1.000
_cell.length_b   1.000
_cell.length_c   1.000
_cell.angle_alpha   90.00
_cell.angle_beta   90.00
_cell.angle_gamma   90.00
#
_symmetry.space_group_name_H-M   'P 1'
#
loop_
_entity.id
_entity.type
_entity.pdbx_description
1 polymer ?
#
loop_
_entity_poly.entity_id
_entity_poly.type
_entity_poly.pdbx_seq_one_letter_code
_entity_poly.pdbx_strand_id
1 'polypeptide(L)'
;MSETPVDPQQPWPGLASFTEETRSFFYGRDDEITELSRRVQRKLLTILFGQSGLGKTSILNAGIVPRLRQEGYCPVYVRIDYAASTEPAEQIKQAILRATESVGRWTRPGTAVEGESLWEFLHHRDDQLLDGAGKVVMPLLIFDQFEE
;
A
#
# COMPACT_ATOMS: atom_id res chain seq x y z
N MET A 1 13.56 10.81 -9.15
CA MET A 1 13.94 9.90 -10.24
C MET A 1 12.84 9.95 -11.27
N SER A 2 13.17 10.40 -12.47
CA SER A 2 12.18 10.52 -13.56
C SER A 2 11.77 9.11 -14.00
N GLU A 3 10.53 8.73 -13.75
CA GLU A 3 9.95 7.52 -14.30
C GLU A 3 9.88 7.68 -15.81
N THR A 4 10.58 6.82 -16.52
CA THR A 4 10.51 6.80 -18.00
C THR A 4 9.12 6.30 -18.38
N PRO A 5 8.31 7.05 -19.13
CA PRO A 5 7.03 6.57 -19.59
C PRO A 5 7.24 5.31 -20.44
N VAL A 6 6.44 4.27 -20.18
CA VAL A 6 6.52 3.02 -20.94
C VAL A 6 6.10 3.32 -22.37
N ASP A 7 7.02 3.07 -23.30
CA ASP A 7 6.75 3.19 -24.73
C ASP A 7 5.79 2.05 -25.16
N PRO A 8 4.61 2.36 -25.75
CA PRO A 8 3.68 1.34 -26.23
C PRO A 8 4.29 0.36 -27.26
N GLN A 9 5.38 0.76 -27.94
CA GLN A 9 6.12 -0.11 -28.87
C GLN A 9 7.18 -0.97 -28.16
N GLN A 10 7.52 -0.62 -26.91
CA GLN A 10 8.43 -1.38 -26.05
C GLN A 10 7.85 -1.48 -24.62
N PRO A 11 6.81 -2.31 -24.41
CA PRO A 11 6.05 -2.36 -23.16
C PRO A 11 6.83 -3.00 -21.99
N TRP A 12 8.08 -3.36 -22.19
CA TRP A 12 8.90 -4.02 -21.19
C TRP A 12 9.74 -3.00 -20.41
N PRO A 13 9.48 -2.82 -19.11
CA PRO A 13 10.26 -1.87 -18.29
C PRO A 13 11.69 -2.35 -17.97
N GLY A 14 12.16 -3.42 -18.60
CA GLY A 14 13.47 -4.02 -18.32
C GLY A 14 13.52 -4.65 -16.92
N LEU A 15 14.44 -4.17 -16.07
CA LEU A 15 14.56 -4.64 -14.68
C LEU A 15 13.64 -3.89 -13.71
N ALA A 16 12.96 -2.83 -14.16
CA ALA A 16 12.02 -2.09 -13.32
C ALA A 16 10.72 -2.90 -13.12
N SER A 17 10.08 -2.71 -11.97
CA SER A 17 8.77 -3.30 -11.71
C SER A 17 7.67 -2.51 -12.43
N PHE A 18 6.60 -3.20 -12.82
CA PHE A 18 5.39 -2.53 -13.28
C PHE A 18 4.75 -1.76 -12.13
N THR A 19 4.23 -0.58 -12.46
CA THR A 19 3.53 0.32 -11.53
C THR A 19 2.03 0.37 -11.83
N GLU A 20 1.29 1.14 -11.03
CA GLU A 20 -0.14 1.37 -11.25
C GLU A 20 -0.39 2.05 -12.61
N GLU A 21 0.47 2.97 -13.05
CA GLU A 21 0.38 3.66 -14.34
C GLU A 21 0.66 2.73 -15.51
N THR A 22 1.54 1.75 -15.33
CA THR A 22 1.94 0.80 -16.37
C THR A 22 1.16 -0.51 -16.34
N ARG A 23 0.12 -0.61 -15.50
CA ARG A 23 -0.69 -1.83 -15.33
C ARG A 23 -1.30 -2.36 -16.62
N SER A 24 -1.59 -1.49 -17.58
CA SER A 24 -2.14 -1.89 -18.88
C SER A 24 -1.20 -2.77 -19.71
N PHE A 25 0.07 -2.83 -19.34
CA PHE A 25 1.09 -3.68 -19.96
C PHE A 25 1.43 -4.92 -19.12
N PHE A 26 0.79 -5.08 -17.95
CA PHE A 26 1.03 -6.19 -17.03
C PHE A 26 0.01 -7.30 -17.27
N TYR A 27 0.40 -8.35 -17.99
CA TYR A 27 -0.46 -9.45 -18.41
C TYR A 27 -0.01 -10.81 -17.84
N GLY A 28 -0.92 -11.77 -17.85
CA GLY A 28 -0.64 -13.19 -17.61
C GLY A 28 -0.50 -13.57 -16.15
N ARG A 29 -0.94 -12.72 -15.23
CA ARG A 29 -0.90 -12.98 -13.77
C ARG A 29 -2.28 -12.77 -13.11
N ASP A 30 -3.36 -12.87 -13.89
CA ASP A 30 -4.72 -12.57 -13.41
C ASP A 30 -5.19 -13.54 -12.33
N ASP A 31 -4.81 -14.81 -12.42
CA ASP A 31 -5.16 -15.82 -11.42
C ASP A 31 -4.47 -15.55 -10.08
N GLU A 32 -3.17 -15.23 -10.11
CA GLU A 32 -2.41 -14.89 -8.91
C GLU A 32 -2.91 -13.58 -8.27
N ILE A 33 -3.24 -12.57 -9.10
CA ILE A 33 -3.82 -11.30 -8.62
C ILE A 33 -5.14 -11.57 -7.94
N THR A 34 -6.00 -12.38 -8.54
CA THR A 34 -7.33 -12.71 -7.99
C THR A 34 -7.21 -13.46 -6.68
N GLU A 35 -6.36 -14.49 -6.62
CA GLU A 35 -6.17 -15.26 -5.40
C GLU A 35 -5.53 -14.43 -4.28
N LEU A 36 -4.53 -13.61 -4.59
CA LEU A 36 -3.87 -12.77 -3.60
C LEU A 36 -4.82 -11.67 -3.08
N SER A 37 -5.61 -11.03 -3.97
CA SER A 37 -6.65 -10.07 -3.55
C SER A 37 -7.64 -10.70 -2.59
N ARG A 38 -8.11 -11.91 -2.90
CA ARG A 38 -9.04 -12.65 -2.05
C ARG A 38 -8.44 -12.98 -0.67
N ARG A 39 -7.15 -13.31 -0.61
CA ARG A 39 -6.44 -13.59 0.66
C ARG A 39 -6.30 -12.33 1.50
N VAL A 40 -5.88 -11.23 0.90
CA VAL A 40 -5.72 -9.94 1.58
C VAL A 40 -7.04 -9.49 2.22
N GLN A 41 -8.17 -9.66 1.53
CA GLN A 41 -9.48 -9.27 2.06
C GLN A 41 -9.99 -10.16 3.19
N ARG A 42 -9.55 -11.40 3.26
CA ARG A 42 -10.04 -12.40 4.23
C ARG A 42 -9.15 -12.58 5.44
N LYS A 43 -7.90 -12.15 5.35
CA LYS A 43 -6.88 -12.38 6.38
C LYS A 43 -6.35 -11.06 6.91
N LEU A 44 -6.12 -11.00 8.21
CA LEU A 44 -5.50 -9.85 8.87
C LEU A 44 -4.05 -9.65 8.43
N LEU A 45 -3.36 -10.74 8.11
CA LEU A 45 -1.99 -10.74 7.62
C LEU A 45 -1.85 -11.67 6.42
N THR A 46 -1.22 -11.18 5.37
CA THR A 46 -0.84 -11.98 4.20
C THR A 46 0.64 -11.76 3.93
N ILE A 47 1.41 -12.83 3.81
CA ILE A 47 2.84 -12.77 3.52
C ILE A 47 3.04 -13.23 2.07
N LEU A 48 3.63 -12.36 1.25
CA LEU A 48 4.04 -12.63 -0.13
C LEU A 48 5.55 -12.85 -0.16
N PHE A 49 5.97 -14.07 -0.38
CA PHE A 49 7.38 -14.44 -0.45
C PHE A 49 7.73 -15.14 -1.77
N GLY A 50 9.00 -15.16 -2.11
CA GLY A 50 9.52 -15.80 -3.32
C GLY A 50 10.88 -15.21 -3.71
N GLN A 51 11.56 -15.85 -4.63
CA GLN A 51 12.87 -15.40 -5.12
C GLN A 51 12.80 -14.00 -5.72
N SER A 52 13.92 -13.29 -5.70
CA SER A 52 14.06 -12.01 -6.40
C SER A 52 13.79 -12.21 -7.89
N GLY A 53 13.20 -11.21 -8.53
CA GLY A 53 12.88 -11.27 -9.97
C GLY A 53 11.58 -11.98 -10.34
N LEU A 54 10.87 -12.62 -9.40
CA LEU A 54 9.56 -13.26 -9.67
C LEU A 54 8.40 -12.28 -9.86
N GLY A 55 8.67 -10.97 -9.87
CA GLY A 55 7.64 -9.96 -10.10
C GLY A 55 6.73 -9.67 -8.90
N LYS A 56 7.18 -9.94 -7.66
CA LYS A 56 6.39 -9.66 -6.44
C LYS A 56 5.93 -8.20 -6.38
N THR A 57 6.85 -7.27 -6.58
CA THR A 57 6.56 -5.83 -6.57
C THR A 57 5.63 -5.43 -7.72
N SER A 58 5.80 -6.01 -8.91
CA SER A 58 4.91 -5.76 -10.06
C SER A 58 3.49 -6.27 -9.79
N ILE A 59 3.35 -7.47 -9.21
CA ILE A 59 2.03 -8.01 -8.89
C ILE A 59 1.31 -7.16 -7.84
N LEU A 60 2.05 -6.62 -6.87
CA LEU A 60 1.50 -5.67 -5.89
C LEU A 60 1.09 -4.37 -6.57
N ASN A 61 2.01 -3.69 -7.25
CA ASN A 61 1.78 -2.33 -7.74
C ASN A 61 0.85 -2.27 -8.95
N ALA A 62 1.00 -3.17 -9.92
CA ALA A 62 0.19 -3.17 -11.13
C ALA A 62 -1.08 -4.02 -11.02
N GLY A 63 -1.09 -5.03 -10.15
CA GLY A 63 -2.21 -5.96 -10.01
C GLY A 63 -3.10 -5.68 -8.81
N ILE A 64 -2.54 -5.79 -7.60
CA ILE A 64 -3.32 -5.82 -6.35
C ILE A 64 -3.78 -4.42 -5.93
N VAL A 65 -2.87 -3.46 -5.90
CA VAL A 65 -3.14 -2.11 -5.39
C VAL A 65 -4.26 -1.40 -6.17
N PRO A 66 -4.27 -1.37 -7.53
CA PRO A 66 -5.35 -0.74 -8.26
C PRO A 66 -6.71 -1.37 -7.99
N ARG A 67 -6.75 -2.70 -7.84
CA ARG A 67 -7.97 -3.44 -7.54
C ARG A 67 -8.49 -3.12 -6.14
N LEU A 68 -7.63 -3.16 -5.14
CA LEU A 68 -8.01 -2.87 -3.76
C LEU A 68 -8.49 -1.43 -3.58
N ARG A 69 -7.90 -0.46 -4.30
CA ARG A 69 -8.42 0.93 -4.31
C ARG A 69 -9.87 0.99 -4.78
N GLN A 70 -10.23 0.26 -5.84
CA GLN A 70 -11.61 0.20 -6.34
C GLN A 70 -12.56 -0.45 -5.33
N GLU A 71 -12.06 -1.32 -4.48
CA GLU A 71 -12.83 -2.03 -3.45
C GLU A 71 -12.89 -1.26 -2.11
N GLY A 72 -12.35 -0.04 -2.03
CA GLY A 72 -12.45 0.83 -0.87
C GLY A 72 -11.30 0.69 0.13
N TYR A 73 -10.15 0.21 -0.33
CA TYR A 73 -8.92 0.21 0.47
C TYR A 73 -8.02 1.40 0.13
N CYS A 74 -7.28 1.88 1.13
CA CYS A 74 -6.17 2.82 0.96
C CYS A 74 -4.85 2.09 1.18
N PRO A 75 -4.12 1.69 0.13
CA PRO A 75 -2.81 1.08 0.26
C PRO A 75 -1.80 2.06 0.84
N VAL A 76 -1.14 1.66 1.91
CA VAL A 76 -0.11 2.42 2.63
C VAL A 76 1.19 1.64 2.55
N TYR A 77 2.13 2.13 1.76
CA TYR A 77 3.47 1.55 1.68
C TYR A 77 4.30 1.99 2.88
N VAL A 78 4.83 1.02 3.60
CA VAL A 78 5.67 1.21 4.76
C VAL A 78 7.04 0.61 4.49
N ARG A 79 8.06 1.45 4.54
CA ARG A 79 9.46 1.02 4.54
C ARG A 79 10.11 1.55 5.79
N ILE A 80 10.55 0.65 6.66
CA ILE A 80 11.19 1.03 7.91
C ILE A 80 12.66 1.36 7.65
N ASP A 81 13.07 2.55 8.05
CA ASP A 81 14.48 2.95 8.10
C ASP A 81 15.00 2.76 9.53
N TYR A 82 15.73 1.68 9.75
CA TYR A 82 16.32 1.37 11.06
C TYR A 82 17.52 2.26 11.42
N ALA A 83 18.07 2.99 10.45
CA ALA A 83 19.14 3.97 10.69
C ALA A 83 18.61 5.36 11.07
N ALA A 84 17.31 5.61 10.87
CA ALA A 84 16.68 6.87 11.23
C ALA A 84 16.59 7.04 12.75
N SER A 85 16.61 8.30 13.21
CA SER A 85 16.36 8.63 14.63
C SER A 85 14.91 8.46 15.06
N THR A 86 13.99 8.36 14.10
CA THR A 86 12.56 8.18 14.33
C THR A 86 12.24 6.71 14.58
N GLU A 87 11.53 6.42 15.66
CA GLU A 87 11.14 5.05 15.98
C GLU A 87 10.27 4.41 14.89
N PRO A 88 10.39 3.08 14.66
CA PRO A 88 9.61 2.36 13.65
C PRO A 88 8.09 2.57 13.77
N ALA A 89 7.56 2.57 14.98
CA ALA A 89 6.14 2.83 15.23
C ALA A 89 5.69 4.21 14.72
N GLU A 90 6.52 5.23 14.93
CA GLU A 90 6.25 6.58 14.46
C GLU A 90 6.37 6.68 12.92
N GLN A 91 7.33 5.98 12.31
CA GLN A 91 7.44 5.90 10.86
C GLN A 91 6.18 5.30 10.22
N ILE A 92 5.59 4.26 10.85
CA ILE A 92 4.33 3.65 10.41
C ILE A 92 3.18 4.65 10.51
N LYS A 93 3.02 5.33 11.65
CA LYS A 93 1.97 6.35 11.83
C LYS A 93 2.07 7.46 10.77
N GLN A 94 3.27 7.97 10.53
CA GLN A 94 3.50 9.00 9.51
C GLN A 94 3.22 8.49 8.09
N ALA A 95 3.52 7.23 7.79
CA ALA A 95 3.20 6.64 6.50
C ALA A 95 1.68 6.55 6.29
N ILE A 96 0.93 6.15 7.32
CA ILE A 96 -0.54 6.10 7.29
C ILE A 96 -1.11 7.51 7.07
N LEU A 97 -0.71 8.49 7.85
CA LEU A 97 -1.21 9.86 7.73
C LEU A 97 -0.96 10.42 6.33
N ARG A 98 0.28 10.32 5.82
CA ARG A 98 0.63 10.80 4.47
C ARG A 98 -0.17 10.12 3.36
N ALA A 99 -0.32 8.79 3.42
CA ALA A 99 -1.06 8.06 2.39
C ALA A 99 -2.56 8.39 2.40
N THR A 100 -3.12 8.70 3.56
CA THR A 100 -4.55 8.98 3.72
C THR A 100 -4.94 10.43 3.42
N GLU A 101 -4.00 11.38 3.48
CA GLU A 101 -4.25 12.80 3.16
C GLU A 101 -4.86 13.02 1.76
N SER A 102 -4.43 12.24 0.77
CA SER A 102 -4.90 12.33 -0.61
C SER A 102 -6.22 11.59 -0.87
N VAL A 103 -6.61 10.70 0.03
CA VAL A 103 -7.80 9.83 -0.12
C VAL A 103 -9.03 10.45 0.50
N GLY A 104 -8.88 11.09 1.67
CA GLY A 104 -10.00 11.63 2.39
C GLY A 104 -9.62 12.22 3.74
N ARG A 105 -10.55 12.15 4.68
CA ARG A 105 -10.37 12.69 6.03
C ARG A 105 -10.72 11.65 7.09
N TRP A 106 -10.01 11.70 8.18
CA TRP A 106 -10.37 10.98 9.39
C TRP A 106 -11.55 11.67 10.08
N THR A 107 -12.46 10.90 10.65
CA THR A 107 -13.63 11.46 11.39
C THR A 107 -13.20 12.20 12.64
N ARG A 108 -12.11 11.76 13.27
CA ARG A 108 -11.44 12.50 14.34
C ARG A 108 -10.35 13.38 13.69
N PRO A 109 -10.35 14.70 13.92
CA PRO A 109 -9.29 15.55 13.39
C PRO A 109 -7.95 15.05 13.94
N GLY A 110 -7.18 14.48 13.03
CA GLY A 110 -5.99 13.72 13.36
C GLY A 110 -4.95 14.59 14.00
N THR A 111 -4.79 14.36 15.25
CA THR A 111 -3.53 14.63 15.88
C THR A 111 -3.09 13.28 16.43
N ALA A 112 -2.06 12.69 15.80
CA ALA A 112 -1.24 11.75 16.54
C ALA A 112 -0.94 12.43 17.87
N VAL A 113 -1.53 11.94 18.94
CA VAL A 113 -1.28 12.49 20.28
C VAL A 113 0.18 12.16 20.56
N GLU A 114 0.97 13.17 20.89
CA GLU A 114 2.38 12.99 21.21
C GLU A 114 2.50 11.92 22.32
N GLY A 115 3.27 10.86 22.06
CA GLY A 115 3.40 9.72 22.95
C GLY A 115 2.36 8.60 22.81
N GLU A 116 1.42 8.71 21.87
CA GLU A 116 0.46 7.65 21.58
C GLU A 116 1.17 6.43 20.95
N SER A 117 0.91 5.24 21.48
CA SER A 117 1.41 4.00 20.91
C SER A 117 0.79 3.72 19.53
N LEU A 118 1.46 2.92 18.71
CA LEU A 118 0.90 2.48 17.42
C LEU A 118 -0.42 1.72 17.62
N TRP A 119 -0.54 0.96 18.69
CA TRP A 119 -1.76 0.23 19.01
C TRP A 119 -2.93 1.18 19.29
N GLU A 120 -2.73 2.20 20.11
CA GLU A 120 -3.75 3.22 20.41
C GLU A 120 -4.15 3.95 19.12
N PHE A 121 -3.18 4.39 18.31
CA PHE A 121 -3.41 5.04 17.04
C PHE A 121 -4.30 4.20 16.09
N LEU A 122 -4.10 2.88 16.03
CA LEU A 122 -4.87 1.99 15.15
C LEU A 122 -6.21 1.52 15.74
N HIS A 123 -6.43 1.67 17.05
CA HIS A 123 -7.59 1.13 17.75
C HIS A 123 -8.52 2.20 18.33
N HIS A 124 -8.42 3.44 17.88
CA HIS A 124 -9.43 4.45 18.18
C HIS A 124 -10.77 4.05 17.56
N ARG A 125 -11.68 3.58 18.40
CA ARG A 125 -12.94 2.91 18.00
C ARG A 125 -13.86 3.76 17.11
N ASP A 126 -13.79 5.08 17.24
CA ASP A 126 -14.67 6.02 16.56
C ASP A 126 -13.98 6.72 15.38
N ASP A 127 -12.73 6.34 15.08
CA ASP A 127 -11.97 6.99 14.03
C ASP A 127 -12.08 6.22 12.72
N GLN A 128 -12.68 6.85 11.72
CA GLN A 128 -12.87 6.29 10.39
C GLN A 128 -12.25 7.20 9.34
N LEU A 129 -11.55 6.61 8.39
CA LEU A 129 -11.13 7.31 7.19
C LEU A 129 -12.32 7.35 6.21
N LEU A 130 -12.74 8.55 5.84
CA LEU A 130 -13.82 8.76 4.88
C LEU A 130 -13.26 9.38 3.60
N ASP A 131 -13.66 8.86 2.45
CA ASP A 131 -13.36 9.46 1.16
C ASP A 131 -14.14 10.76 0.92
N GLY A 132 -13.92 11.40 -0.24
CA GLY A 132 -14.60 12.62 -0.63
C GLY A 132 -16.12 12.49 -0.75
N ALA A 133 -16.64 11.28 -0.88
CA ALA A 133 -18.07 10.95 -0.93
C ALA A 133 -18.64 10.57 0.45
N GLY A 134 -17.82 10.55 1.50
CA GLY A 134 -18.21 10.14 2.85
C GLY A 134 -18.28 8.64 3.06
N LYS A 135 -17.73 7.84 2.14
CA LYS A 135 -17.64 6.39 2.27
C LYS A 135 -16.43 6.00 3.11
N VAL A 136 -16.59 5.01 3.97
CA VAL A 136 -15.48 4.48 4.77
C VAL A 136 -14.45 3.80 3.86
N VAL A 137 -13.19 4.16 4.04
CA VAL A 137 -12.03 3.58 3.36
C VAL A 137 -11.14 2.89 4.39
N MET A 138 -10.67 1.70 4.07
CA MET A 138 -9.86 0.91 4.99
C MET A 138 -8.36 1.01 4.64
N PRO A 139 -7.51 1.50 5.54
CA PRO A 139 -6.07 1.46 5.33
C PRO A 139 -5.56 0.03 5.23
N LEU A 140 -4.71 -0.23 4.24
CA LEU A 140 -4.03 -1.51 4.05
C LEU A 140 -2.53 -1.27 4.10
N LEU A 141 -1.86 -1.75 5.14
CA LEU A 141 -0.42 -1.60 5.28
C LEU A 141 0.32 -2.63 4.41
N ILE A 142 1.24 -2.15 3.60
CA ILE A 142 2.11 -2.95 2.74
C ILE A 142 3.54 -2.71 3.18
N PHE A 143 4.13 -3.72 3.84
CA PHE A 143 5.53 -3.69 4.23
C PHE A 143 6.37 -4.29 3.10
N ASP A 144 7.17 -3.47 2.45
CA ASP A 144 8.11 -3.89 1.41
C ASP A 144 9.53 -4.00 1.99
N GLN A 145 10.26 -5.02 1.54
CA GLN A 145 11.64 -5.29 1.99
C GLN A 145 11.78 -5.42 3.52
N PHE A 146 10.92 -6.24 4.12
CA PHE A 146 10.93 -6.48 5.57
C PHE A 146 12.06 -7.43 6.01
N GLU A 147 12.84 -7.98 5.08
CA GLU A 147 13.80 -9.07 5.31
C GLU A 147 15.26 -8.59 5.50
N GLU A 148 15.53 -7.28 5.61
CA GLU A 148 16.90 -6.79 5.80
C GLU A 148 17.11 -6.10 7.15
#